data_998e0d39ad409944246795d9f664ae0a
#
_entry.id   998e0d39ad409944246795d9f664ae0a
#
_cell.length_a   1.000
_cell.length_b   1.000
_cell.length_c   1.000
_cell.angle_alpha   90.00
_cell.angle_beta   90.00
_cell.angle_gamma   90.00
#
_symmetry.space_group_name_H-M   'P 1'
#
loop_
_entity.id
_entity.type
_entity.pdbx_description
1 polymer ?
#
loop_
_entity_poly.entity_id
_entity_poly.type
_entity_poly.pdbx_seq_one_letter_code
_entity_poly.pdbx_strand_id
1 'polypeptide(L)'
;MILVLTGPTGTGKSKLAISLANKINGEIVNADAFQVYEKLRIATASPTEEEKKKAPHHLYNFVPLTDSYDISRYQIDARKTLEEILSRKKTPILVGGSGLYIRAALYDYDLSIDTSSVDMSPYEEKTNEDLHAILEKLDPEEAKKIPYQNRRRVLRDIAICLAANESKTSLLAKQNHEPIYPTLFFSLSKDRKELYEHLDQRVEKMFQEGLLEESLPLIKEYGESRAAFQAIGVKELIPYIHNEATLSQTIDKIKLDTHHYVKRQETFFRHQFPVHYVSNEEEILSFLRESSSLLSK
;
A
#
# COMPACT_ATOMS: atom_id res chain seq x y z
N MET A 1 -18.30 9.33 -8.19
CA MET A 1 -17.76 9.46 -6.82
C MET A 1 -17.08 8.16 -6.43
N ILE A 2 -15.91 8.23 -5.83
CA ILE A 2 -15.14 7.08 -5.34
C ILE A 2 -15.19 7.07 -3.81
N LEU A 3 -15.35 5.87 -3.23
CA LEU A 3 -15.31 5.68 -1.80
C LEU A 3 -13.97 5.03 -1.43
N VAL A 4 -13.24 5.61 -0.49
CA VAL A 4 -11.98 5.06 0.02
C VAL A 4 -12.21 4.51 1.42
N LEU A 5 -11.94 3.22 1.60
CA LEU A 5 -11.98 2.55 2.89
C LEU A 5 -10.56 2.18 3.31
N THR A 6 -9.99 3.01 4.16
CA THR A 6 -8.62 2.88 4.62
C THR A 6 -8.54 2.59 6.13
N GLY A 7 -7.35 2.62 6.68
CA GLY A 7 -7.09 2.36 8.09
C GLY A 7 -6.07 1.26 8.31
N PRO A 8 -5.62 1.04 9.56
CA PRO A 8 -4.63 0.03 9.89
C PRO A 8 -5.04 -1.38 9.45
N THR A 9 -4.04 -2.23 9.17
CA THR A 9 -4.31 -3.65 8.97
C THR A 9 -5.01 -4.25 10.20
N GLY A 10 -5.84 -5.27 10.02
CA GLY A 10 -6.57 -5.93 11.12
C GLY A 10 -7.84 -5.22 11.61
N THR A 11 -8.22 -4.06 11.06
CA THR A 11 -9.43 -3.33 11.50
C THR A 11 -10.75 -3.88 10.92
N GLY A 12 -10.69 -4.82 9.97
CA GLY A 12 -11.89 -5.43 9.38
C GLY A 12 -12.37 -4.79 8.07
N LYS A 13 -11.54 -3.97 7.43
CA LYS A 13 -11.85 -3.28 6.16
C LYS A 13 -12.45 -4.17 5.07
N SER A 14 -11.88 -5.37 4.84
CA SER A 14 -12.32 -6.26 3.76
C SER A 14 -13.77 -6.73 3.96
N LYS A 15 -14.13 -7.13 5.17
CA LYS A 15 -15.52 -7.53 5.48
C LYS A 15 -16.50 -6.36 5.31
N LEU A 16 -16.10 -5.18 5.77
CA LEU A 16 -16.91 -3.97 5.64
C LEU A 16 -17.06 -3.57 4.17
N ALA A 17 -15.99 -3.65 3.39
CA ALA A 17 -16.02 -3.34 1.96
C ALA A 17 -16.99 -4.25 1.18
N ILE A 18 -17.02 -5.55 1.48
CA ILE A 18 -17.96 -6.51 0.86
C ILE A 18 -19.41 -6.14 1.21
N SER A 19 -19.67 -5.83 2.48
CA SER A 19 -21.02 -5.44 2.91
C SER A 19 -21.47 -4.14 2.24
N LEU A 20 -20.62 -3.13 2.23
CA LEU A 20 -20.87 -1.85 1.55
C LEU A 20 -21.08 -2.04 0.05
N ALA A 21 -20.24 -2.83 -0.64
CA ALA A 21 -20.36 -3.09 -2.06
C ALA A 21 -21.77 -3.61 -2.43
N ASN A 22 -22.30 -4.53 -1.64
CA ASN A 22 -23.64 -5.07 -1.84
C ASN A 22 -24.76 -4.04 -1.60
N LYS A 23 -24.59 -3.11 -0.66
CA LYS A 23 -25.59 -2.11 -0.30
C LYS A 23 -25.64 -0.91 -1.24
N ILE A 24 -24.49 -0.51 -1.79
CA ILE A 24 -24.36 0.70 -2.61
C ILE A 24 -24.08 0.41 -4.10
N ASN A 25 -24.31 -0.81 -4.56
CA ASN A 25 -23.98 -1.26 -5.92
C ASN A 25 -22.51 -0.94 -6.28
N GLY A 26 -21.59 -1.32 -5.38
CA GLY A 26 -20.18 -1.02 -5.50
C GLY A 26 -19.34 -2.20 -5.97
N GLU A 27 -18.11 -1.90 -6.39
CA GLU A 27 -17.08 -2.88 -6.70
C GLU A 27 -15.78 -2.52 -5.97
N ILE A 28 -15.08 -3.53 -5.45
CA ILE A 28 -13.90 -3.36 -4.60
C ILE A 28 -12.65 -3.30 -5.46
N VAL A 29 -11.81 -2.28 -5.23
CA VAL A 29 -10.51 -2.10 -5.89
C VAL A 29 -9.41 -2.15 -4.84
N ASN A 30 -8.40 -2.97 -5.07
CA ASN A 30 -7.27 -3.12 -4.14
C ASN A 30 -6.40 -1.86 -4.07
N ALA A 31 -6.04 -1.46 -2.85
CA ALA A 31 -5.02 -0.44 -2.57
C ALA A 31 -3.99 -0.94 -1.55
N ASP A 32 -3.55 -2.18 -1.70
CA ASP A 32 -2.44 -2.77 -0.95
C ASP A 32 -1.34 -3.25 -1.90
N ALA A 33 -0.11 -2.84 -1.61
CA ALA A 33 1.05 -3.06 -2.48
C ALA A 33 1.47 -4.53 -2.61
N PHE A 34 1.05 -5.39 -1.69
CA PHE A 34 1.44 -6.80 -1.70
C PHE A 34 0.30 -7.74 -2.08
N GLN A 35 -0.96 -7.33 -1.92
CA GLN A 35 -2.11 -8.12 -2.35
C GLN A 35 -2.28 -8.19 -3.88
N VAL A 36 -1.48 -7.46 -4.63
CA VAL A 36 -1.44 -7.53 -6.10
C VAL A 36 -0.77 -8.81 -6.60
N TYR A 37 0.17 -9.37 -5.84
CA TYR A 37 0.97 -10.52 -6.26
C TYR A 37 0.19 -11.84 -6.15
N GLU A 38 0.36 -12.67 -7.16
CA GLU A 38 -0.14 -14.05 -7.17
C GLU A 38 0.53 -14.89 -6.08
N LYS A 39 -0.15 -16.00 -5.69
CA LYS A 39 0.38 -17.05 -4.80
C LYS A 39 0.68 -16.64 -3.36
N LEU A 40 0.75 -15.36 -3.01
CA LEU A 40 0.96 -14.88 -1.64
C LEU A 40 -0.38 -14.51 -0.98
N ARG A 41 -1.19 -15.50 -0.63
CA ARG A 41 -2.54 -15.27 -0.10
C ARG A 41 -2.57 -15.15 1.41
N ILE A 42 -1.92 -16.07 2.11
CA ILE A 42 -1.88 -16.10 3.58
C ILE A 42 -1.05 -14.92 4.08
N ALA A 43 0.16 -14.78 3.56
CA ALA A 43 1.08 -13.70 3.96
C ALA A 43 0.48 -12.31 3.81
N THR A 44 -0.23 -12.05 2.73
CA THR A 44 -0.83 -10.73 2.44
C THR A 44 -2.26 -10.59 2.94
N ALA A 45 -2.87 -11.68 3.42
CA ALA A 45 -4.30 -11.78 3.73
C ALA A 45 -5.19 -11.26 2.60
N SER A 46 -4.90 -11.72 1.40
CA SER A 46 -5.72 -11.45 0.22
C SER A 46 -7.10 -12.09 0.34
N PRO A 47 -8.13 -11.53 -0.32
CA PRO A 47 -9.48 -12.09 -0.30
C PRO A 47 -9.50 -13.54 -0.76
N THR A 48 -10.27 -14.35 -0.04
CA THR A 48 -10.55 -15.74 -0.42
C THR A 48 -11.46 -15.79 -1.65
N GLU A 49 -11.49 -16.94 -2.34
CA GLU A 49 -12.41 -17.13 -3.47
C GLU A 49 -13.89 -17.02 -3.05
N GLU A 50 -14.20 -17.37 -1.80
CA GLU A 50 -15.55 -17.19 -1.24
C GLU A 50 -15.90 -15.71 -1.01
N GLU A 51 -14.92 -14.90 -0.58
CA GLU A 51 -15.09 -13.45 -0.44
C GLU A 51 -15.25 -12.78 -1.80
N LYS A 52 -14.45 -13.17 -2.79
CA LYS A 52 -14.54 -12.67 -4.17
C LYS A 52 -15.90 -12.98 -4.83
N LYS A 53 -16.55 -14.09 -4.46
CA LYS A 53 -17.91 -14.42 -4.93
C LYS A 53 -18.99 -13.51 -4.35
N LYS A 54 -18.76 -12.88 -3.18
CA LYS A 54 -19.74 -12.02 -2.50
C LYS A 54 -19.81 -10.61 -3.08
N ALA A 55 -18.73 -10.11 -3.67
CA ALA A 55 -18.64 -8.82 -4.35
C ALA A 55 -17.53 -8.85 -5.41
N PRO A 56 -17.61 -8.08 -6.50
CA PRO A 56 -16.53 -7.97 -7.46
C PRO A 56 -15.27 -7.36 -6.82
N HIS A 57 -14.12 -8.01 -7.04
CA HIS A 57 -12.82 -7.58 -6.56
C HIS A 57 -11.85 -7.37 -7.73
N HIS A 58 -11.16 -6.25 -7.75
CA HIS A 58 -10.22 -5.86 -8.80
C HIS A 58 -8.82 -5.64 -8.23
N LEU A 59 -7.81 -5.93 -9.02
CA LEU A 59 -6.38 -5.73 -8.72
C LEU A 59 -5.87 -6.56 -7.53
N TYR A 60 -6.42 -7.76 -7.34
CA TYR A 60 -5.95 -8.73 -6.36
C TYR A 60 -5.33 -9.94 -7.05
N ASN A 61 -4.15 -10.36 -6.60
CA ASN A 61 -3.49 -11.60 -7.03
C ASN A 61 -3.40 -11.77 -8.56
N PHE A 62 -2.97 -10.77 -9.29
CA PHE A 62 -2.92 -10.77 -10.75
C PHE A 62 -1.50 -10.51 -11.31
N VAL A 63 -0.55 -10.15 -10.47
CA VAL A 63 0.83 -9.87 -10.85
C VAL A 63 1.69 -11.10 -10.60
N PRO A 64 2.35 -11.68 -11.62
CA PRO A 64 3.29 -12.76 -11.42
C PRO A 64 4.43 -12.37 -10.48
N LEU A 65 4.93 -13.32 -9.68
CA LEU A 65 6.06 -13.10 -8.75
C LEU A 65 7.37 -12.72 -9.47
N THR A 66 7.47 -13.04 -10.75
CA THR A 66 8.62 -12.68 -11.61
C THR A 66 8.63 -11.23 -12.02
N ASP A 67 7.46 -10.59 -11.98
CA ASP A 67 7.29 -9.24 -12.51
C ASP A 67 7.63 -8.17 -11.48
N SER A 68 8.16 -7.06 -11.98
CA SER A 68 8.24 -5.82 -11.22
C SER A 68 6.91 -5.08 -11.34
N TYR A 69 6.29 -4.77 -10.22
CA TYR A 69 5.06 -3.99 -10.15
C TYR A 69 5.26 -2.82 -9.19
N ASP A 70 5.41 -1.66 -9.78
CA ASP A 70 5.67 -0.44 -9.05
C ASP A 70 4.42 0.46 -8.95
N ILE A 71 4.59 1.58 -8.30
CA ILE A 71 3.51 2.54 -8.08
C ILE A 71 3.01 3.19 -9.39
N SER A 72 3.86 3.30 -10.42
CA SER A 72 3.48 3.87 -11.71
C SER A 72 2.54 2.92 -12.46
N ARG A 73 2.88 1.63 -12.53
CA ARG A 73 1.98 0.60 -13.08
C ARG A 73 0.67 0.54 -12.31
N TYR A 74 0.75 0.55 -10.97
CA TYR A 74 -0.46 0.56 -10.14
C TYR A 74 -1.35 1.78 -10.45
N GLN A 75 -0.78 2.97 -10.61
CA GLN A 75 -1.54 4.18 -10.96
C GLN A 75 -2.35 4.00 -12.23
N ILE A 76 -1.71 3.48 -13.28
CA ILE A 76 -2.36 3.22 -14.59
C ILE A 76 -3.49 2.22 -14.42
N ASP A 77 -3.22 1.06 -13.81
CA ASP A 77 -4.19 -0.01 -13.66
C ASP A 77 -5.37 0.40 -12.75
N ALA A 78 -5.07 1.10 -11.65
CA ALA A 78 -6.09 1.58 -10.72
C ALA A 78 -7.00 2.61 -11.39
N ARG A 79 -6.46 3.61 -12.06
CA ARG A 79 -7.26 4.64 -12.75
C ARG A 79 -8.15 4.02 -13.83
N LYS A 80 -7.58 3.16 -14.66
CA LYS A 80 -8.35 2.41 -15.67
C LYS A 80 -9.51 1.64 -15.03
N THR A 81 -9.24 0.89 -13.96
CA THR A 81 -10.26 0.11 -13.24
C THR A 81 -11.34 1.01 -12.64
N LEU A 82 -10.96 2.13 -12.02
CA LEU A 82 -11.90 3.09 -11.44
C LEU A 82 -12.83 3.68 -12.53
N GLU A 83 -12.28 4.07 -13.67
CA GLU A 83 -13.04 4.61 -14.81
C GLU A 83 -13.99 3.57 -15.42
N GLU A 84 -13.55 2.32 -15.58
CA GLU A 84 -14.38 1.22 -16.02
C GLU A 84 -15.57 0.97 -15.08
N ILE A 85 -15.37 1.01 -13.76
CA ILE A 85 -16.45 0.85 -12.78
C ILE A 85 -17.42 2.02 -12.85
N LEU A 86 -16.92 3.26 -12.91
CA LEU A 86 -17.73 4.47 -13.03
C LEU A 86 -18.54 4.50 -14.32
N SER A 87 -17.98 4.03 -15.45
CA SER A 87 -18.68 3.97 -16.75
C SER A 87 -19.90 3.04 -16.69
N ARG A 88 -19.86 2.00 -15.86
CA ARG A 88 -20.99 1.08 -15.59
C ARG A 88 -21.98 1.64 -14.55
N LYS A 89 -21.83 2.89 -14.12
CA LYS A 89 -22.64 3.55 -13.08
C LYS A 89 -22.62 2.80 -11.74
N LYS A 90 -21.49 2.18 -11.42
CA LYS A 90 -21.24 1.55 -10.13
C LYS A 90 -20.30 2.40 -9.29
N THR A 91 -20.28 2.16 -7.99
CA THR A 91 -19.45 2.89 -7.04
C THR A 91 -18.11 2.15 -6.83
N PRO A 92 -16.96 2.70 -7.26
CA PRO A 92 -15.67 2.13 -6.87
C PRO A 92 -15.43 2.29 -5.37
N ILE A 93 -15.05 1.20 -4.70
CA ILE A 93 -14.63 1.18 -3.30
C ILE A 93 -13.15 0.83 -3.26
N LEU A 94 -12.29 1.82 -3.11
CA LEU A 94 -10.84 1.63 -3.02
C LEU A 94 -10.48 1.21 -1.59
N VAL A 95 -9.98 -0.02 -1.43
CA VAL A 95 -9.76 -0.65 -0.13
C VAL A 95 -8.31 -1.01 0.07
N GLY A 96 -7.67 -0.49 1.12
CA GLY A 96 -6.31 -0.89 1.43
C GLY A 96 -5.62 -0.07 2.50
N GLY A 97 -4.39 -0.50 2.80
CA GLY A 97 -3.53 0.12 3.81
C GLY A 97 -2.31 0.82 3.22
N SER A 98 -2.11 0.80 1.91
CA SER A 98 -0.96 1.42 1.24
C SER A 98 -1.30 2.85 0.82
N GLY A 99 -1.08 3.81 1.72
CA GLY A 99 -1.44 5.21 1.49
C GLY A 99 -0.83 5.81 0.22
N LEU A 100 0.39 5.39 -0.15
CA LEU A 100 1.01 5.85 -1.38
C LEU A 100 0.27 5.33 -2.63
N TYR A 101 -0.28 4.11 -2.60
CA TYR A 101 -1.11 3.56 -3.67
C TYR A 101 -2.42 4.34 -3.81
N ILE A 102 -3.09 4.62 -2.68
CA ILE A 102 -4.30 5.45 -2.66
C ILE A 102 -4.01 6.82 -3.28
N ARG A 103 -2.88 7.43 -2.91
CA ARG A 103 -2.48 8.74 -3.43
C ARG A 103 -2.18 8.69 -4.92
N ALA A 104 -1.46 7.69 -5.40
CA ALA A 104 -1.18 7.52 -6.83
C ALA A 104 -2.44 7.33 -7.66
N ALA A 105 -3.41 6.56 -7.18
CA ALA A 105 -4.67 6.33 -7.89
C ALA A 105 -5.52 7.59 -8.00
N LEU A 106 -5.58 8.41 -6.95
CA LEU A 106 -6.64 9.41 -6.77
C LEU A 106 -6.19 10.87 -6.95
N TYR A 107 -4.89 11.14 -6.88
CA TYR A 107 -4.37 12.52 -6.97
C TYR A 107 -3.60 12.73 -8.28
N ASP A 108 -3.43 13.97 -8.68
CA ASP A 108 -2.63 14.37 -9.86
C ASP A 108 -1.12 14.12 -9.65
N TYR A 109 -0.77 12.90 -9.29
CA TYR A 109 0.61 12.51 -9.03
C TYR A 109 1.27 12.11 -10.35
N ASP A 110 2.25 12.89 -10.80
CA ASP A 110 3.04 12.53 -11.98
C ASP A 110 4.13 11.52 -11.62
N LEU A 111 3.98 10.31 -12.14
CA LEU A 111 4.91 9.19 -11.99
C LEU A 111 5.55 8.81 -13.33
N SER A 112 5.45 9.68 -14.33
CA SER A 112 5.94 9.42 -15.70
C SER A 112 7.46 9.46 -15.83
N ILE A 113 8.19 9.93 -14.81
CA ILE A 113 9.65 10.04 -14.85
C ILE A 113 10.26 8.64 -14.85
N ASP A 114 10.77 8.24 -16.00
CA ASP A 114 11.51 6.99 -16.16
C ASP A 114 12.94 7.14 -15.64
N THR A 115 13.20 6.50 -14.51
CA THR A 115 14.54 6.46 -13.90
C THR A 115 15.37 5.25 -14.37
N SER A 116 14.83 4.37 -15.20
CA SER A 116 15.52 3.16 -15.66
C SER A 116 16.69 3.45 -16.60
N SER A 117 16.64 4.60 -17.28
CA SER A 117 17.69 5.06 -18.18
C SER A 117 18.88 5.72 -17.45
N VAL A 118 18.76 5.98 -16.15
CA VAL A 118 19.83 6.61 -15.37
C VAL A 118 20.85 5.57 -14.94
N ASP A 119 22.11 5.76 -15.33
CA ASP A 119 23.20 4.93 -14.82
C ASP A 119 23.46 5.24 -13.34
N MET A 120 23.08 4.32 -12.48
CA MET A 120 23.27 4.42 -11.03
C MET A 120 24.59 3.76 -10.56
N SER A 121 25.36 3.11 -11.43
CA SER A 121 26.60 2.44 -11.05
C SER A 121 27.64 3.34 -10.35
N PRO A 122 27.79 4.64 -10.70
CA PRO A 122 28.72 5.54 -10.00
C PRO A 122 28.36 5.83 -8.53
N TYR A 123 27.13 5.43 -8.13
CA TYR A 123 26.58 5.70 -6.80
C TYR A 123 26.55 4.46 -5.89
N GLU A 124 26.74 3.26 -6.44
CA GLU A 124 26.56 2.00 -5.70
C GLU A 124 27.56 1.83 -4.55
N GLU A 125 28.82 2.20 -4.76
CA GLU A 125 29.89 2.07 -3.75
C GLU A 125 30.05 3.30 -2.84
N LYS A 126 29.30 4.38 -3.08
CA LYS A 126 29.40 5.59 -2.25
C LYS A 126 28.83 5.37 -0.86
N THR A 127 29.42 6.06 0.13
CA THR A 127 28.88 6.06 1.50
C THR A 127 27.50 6.73 1.54
N ASN A 128 26.74 6.50 2.61
CA ASN A 128 25.45 7.17 2.78
C ASN A 128 25.60 8.69 2.90
N GLU A 129 26.66 9.14 3.52
CA GLU A 129 27.02 10.55 3.68
C GLU A 129 27.32 11.21 2.32
N ASP A 130 28.11 10.55 1.47
CA ASP A 130 28.42 11.04 0.12
C ASP A 130 27.17 11.13 -0.74
N LEU A 131 26.30 10.10 -0.69
CA LEU A 131 25.03 10.10 -1.41
C LEU A 131 24.13 11.23 -0.95
N HIS A 132 24.05 11.45 0.35
CA HIS A 132 23.25 12.54 0.90
C HIS A 132 23.78 13.92 0.49
N ALA A 133 25.11 14.10 0.48
CA ALA A 133 25.73 15.32 -0.01
C ALA A 133 25.48 15.57 -1.52
N ILE A 134 25.35 14.50 -2.31
CA ILE A 134 24.94 14.59 -3.72
C ILE A 134 23.48 15.03 -3.82
N LEU A 135 22.60 14.41 -3.05
CA LEU A 135 21.18 14.80 -3.02
C LEU A 135 21.01 16.25 -2.56
N GLU A 136 21.79 16.71 -1.58
CA GLU A 136 21.77 18.09 -1.10
C GLU A 136 22.12 19.11 -2.21
N LYS A 137 23.00 18.74 -3.14
CA LYS A 137 23.32 19.58 -4.31
C LYS A 137 22.22 19.56 -5.36
N LEU A 138 21.53 18.44 -5.56
CA LEU A 138 20.47 18.27 -6.56
C LEU A 138 19.12 18.79 -6.07
N ASP A 139 18.80 18.57 -4.79
CA ASP A 139 17.55 18.96 -4.15
C ASP A 139 17.76 19.21 -2.63
N PRO A 140 18.19 20.43 -2.23
CA PRO A 140 18.46 20.76 -0.84
C PRO A 140 17.22 20.60 0.07
N GLU A 141 16.02 20.88 -0.45
CA GLU A 141 14.78 20.80 0.33
C GLU A 141 14.34 19.36 0.60
N GLU A 142 14.55 18.45 -0.35
CA GLU A 142 14.24 17.04 -0.14
C GLU A 142 15.32 16.37 0.74
N ALA A 143 16.61 16.76 0.58
CA ALA A 143 17.70 16.28 1.43
C ALA A 143 17.45 16.56 2.93
N LYS A 144 16.91 17.73 3.30
CA LYS A 144 16.57 18.06 4.68
C LYS A 144 15.50 17.12 5.28
N LYS A 145 14.65 16.51 4.45
CA LYS A 145 13.55 15.62 4.87
C LYS A 145 13.96 14.17 4.99
N ILE A 146 15.09 13.78 4.38
CA ILE A 146 15.52 12.39 4.28
C ILE A 146 16.79 12.17 5.11
N PRO A 147 16.74 11.35 6.19
CA PRO A 147 17.95 10.97 6.89
C PRO A 147 18.92 10.23 5.95
N TYR A 148 20.21 10.54 6.05
CA TYR A 148 21.24 9.93 5.21
C TYR A 148 21.32 8.40 5.32
N GLN A 149 20.90 7.83 6.45
CA GLN A 149 20.79 6.37 6.65
C GLN A 149 19.75 5.71 5.74
N ASN A 150 18.80 6.47 5.21
CA ASN A 150 17.81 5.95 4.29
C ASN A 150 18.34 5.90 2.85
N ARG A 151 19.40 5.09 2.66
CA ARG A 151 20.12 4.94 1.38
C ARG A 151 19.17 4.74 0.19
N ARG A 152 18.18 3.86 0.35
CA ARG A 152 17.23 3.53 -0.73
C ARG A 152 16.46 4.77 -1.19
N ARG A 153 16.02 5.61 -0.26
CA ARG A 153 15.26 6.82 -0.59
C ARG A 153 16.17 7.89 -1.19
N VAL A 154 17.38 8.06 -0.66
CA VAL A 154 18.38 8.99 -1.19
C VAL A 154 18.72 8.64 -2.63
N LEU A 155 19.04 7.37 -2.93
CA LEU A 155 19.33 6.91 -4.29
C LEU A 155 18.14 7.10 -5.25
N ARG A 156 16.92 6.81 -4.80
CA ARG A 156 15.71 7.01 -5.60
C ARG A 156 15.53 8.48 -5.98
N ASP A 157 15.76 9.39 -5.04
CA ASP A 157 15.55 10.81 -5.28
C ASP A 157 16.67 11.40 -6.14
N ILE A 158 17.92 10.93 -6.00
CA ILE A 158 19.02 11.25 -6.93
C ILE A 158 18.62 10.80 -8.35
N ALA A 159 18.17 9.57 -8.52
CA ALA A 159 17.76 9.05 -9.83
C ALA A 159 16.64 9.89 -10.47
N ILE A 160 15.65 10.32 -9.70
CA ILE A 160 14.58 11.21 -10.17
C ILE A 160 15.15 12.55 -10.64
N CYS A 161 16.01 13.19 -9.83
CA CYS A 161 16.60 14.47 -10.19
C CYS A 161 17.45 14.38 -11.45
N LEU A 162 18.22 13.30 -11.62
CA LEU A 162 19.04 13.08 -12.82
C LEU A 162 18.18 12.79 -14.06
N ALA A 163 17.17 11.96 -13.93
CA ALA A 163 16.26 11.63 -15.04
C ALA A 163 15.49 12.85 -15.54
N ALA A 164 15.02 13.68 -14.63
CA ALA A 164 14.23 14.87 -14.95
C ALA A 164 15.09 16.10 -15.28
N ASN A 165 16.40 16.08 -14.98
CA ASN A 165 17.29 17.25 -14.98
C ASN A 165 16.71 18.44 -14.18
N GLU A 166 16.00 18.12 -13.09
CA GLU A 166 15.32 19.08 -12.22
C GLU A 166 15.18 18.49 -10.81
N SER A 167 15.08 19.34 -9.79
CA SER A 167 14.86 18.86 -8.41
C SER A 167 13.47 18.23 -8.27
N LYS A 168 13.39 17.16 -7.49
CA LYS A 168 12.11 16.51 -7.16
C LYS A 168 11.15 17.48 -6.46
N THR A 169 11.66 18.37 -5.61
CA THR A 169 10.87 19.41 -4.95
C THR A 169 10.20 20.32 -5.98
N SER A 170 10.91 20.73 -7.02
CA SER A 170 10.34 21.55 -8.11
C SER A 170 9.28 20.78 -8.91
N LEU A 171 9.53 19.50 -9.22
CA LEU A 171 8.57 18.63 -9.91
C LEU A 171 7.26 18.52 -9.11
N LEU A 172 7.37 18.29 -7.80
CA LEU A 172 6.19 18.18 -6.92
C LEU A 172 5.43 19.53 -6.80
N ALA A 173 6.14 20.66 -6.81
CA ALA A 173 5.51 21.98 -6.75
C ALA A 173 4.64 22.33 -7.97
N LYS A 174 4.82 21.62 -9.09
CA LYS A 174 4.00 21.76 -10.30
C LYS A 174 2.67 21.00 -10.23
N GLN A 175 2.48 20.18 -9.21
CA GLN A 175 1.29 19.34 -9.03
C GLN A 175 0.31 20.01 -8.06
N ASN A 176 -0.98 19.89 -8.31
CA ASN A 176 -2.00 20.53 -7.47
C ASN A 176 -2.24 19.79 -6.15
N HIS A 177 -1.82 18.52 -6.06
CA HIS A 177 -2.05 17.65 -4.90
C HIS A 177 -3.53 17.45 -4.52
N GLU A 178 -4.43 17.71 -5.47
CA GLU A 178 -5.88 17.55 -5.29
C GLU A 178 -6.34 16.20 -5.85
N PRO A 179 -7.40 15.60 -5.27
CA PRO A 179 -8.03 14.42 -5.86
C PRO A 179 -8.58 14.73 -7.26
N ILE A 180 -8.24 13.90 -8.24
CA ILE A 180 -8.74 14.01 -9.63
C ILE A 180 -10.15 13.43 -9.80
N TYR A 181 -10.69 12.81 -8.75
CA TYR A 181 -12.05 12.28 -8.68
C TYR A 181 -12.77 12.81 -7.44
N PRO A 182 -14.09 13.06 -7.49
CA PRO A 182 -14.88 13.27 -6.30
C PRO A 182 -14.76 12.04 -5.38
N THR A 183 -14.18 12.22 -4.20
CA THR A 183 -13.77 11.11 -3.32
C THR A 183 -14.16 11.36 -1.87
N LEU A 184 -14.64 10.31 -1.20
CA LEU A 184 -14.89 10.29 0.25
C LEU A 184 -13.95 9.29 0.91
N PHE A 185 -13.26 9.74 1.97
CA PHE A 185 -12.28 8.93 2.69
C PHE A 185 -12.81 8.53 4.06
N PHE A 186 -12.91 7.23 4.30
CA PHE A 186 -13.27 6.66 5.60
C PHE A 186 -12.13 5.82 6.15
N SER A 187 -11.84 5.94 7.44
CA SER A 187 -10.90 5.11 8.14
C SER A 187 -11.55 4.40 9.31
N LEU A 188 -11.45 3.07 9.30
CA LEU A 188 -11.84 2.29 10.47
C LEU A 188 -10.84 2.52 11.60
N SER A 189 -11.36 2.91 12.76
CA SER A 189 -10.61 3.03 14.01
C SER A 189 -10.96 1.90 14.97
N LYS A 190 -9.97 1.44 15.72
CA LYS A 190 -10.14 0.50 16.83
C LYS A 190 -9.24 0.93 17.99
N ASP A 191 -9.58 0.51 19.19
CA ASP A 191 -8.67 0.64 20.32
C ASP A 191 -7.33 -0.03 20.00
N ARG A 192 -6.22 0.64 20.32
CA ARG A 192 -4.89 0.19 19.91
C ARG A 192 -4.49 -1.12 20.57
N LYS A 193 -4.87 -1.33 21.84
CA LYS A 193 -4.55 -2.55 22.55
C LYS A 193 -5.28 -3.74 21.95
N GLU A 194 -6.58 -3.60 21.74
CA GLU A 194 -7.40 -4.63 21.09
C GLU A 194 -6.91 -4.94 19.68
N LEU A 195 -6.50 -3.90 18.93
CA LEU A 195 -5.95 -4.08 17.58
C LEU A 195 -4.66 -4.90 17.60
N TYR A 196 -3.74 -4.61 18.53
CA TYR A 196 -2.47 -5.32 18.64
C TYR A 196 -2.67 -6.78 19.06
N GLU A 197 -3.52 -7.04 20.05
CA GLU A 197 -3.88 -8.40 20.47
C GLU A 197 -4.48 -9.20 19.29
N HIS A 198 -5.37 -8.59 18.53
CA HIS A 198 -5.95 -9.20 17.34
C HIS A 198 -4.90 -9.49 16.24
N LEU A 199 -3.96 -8.60 16.04
CA LEU A 199 -2.88 -8.77 15.06
C LEU A 199 -1.91 -9.86 15.46
N ASP A 200 -1.57 -9.98 16.74
CA ASP A 200 -0.73 -11.05 17.24
C ASP A 200 -1.37 -12.43 17.05
N GLN A 201 -2.67 -12.56 17.38
CA GLN A 201 -3.44 -13.76 17.11
C GLN A 201 -3.53 -14.08 15.62
N ARG A 202 -3.66 -13.05 14.78
CA ARG A 202 -3.66 -13.23 13.32
C ARG A 202 -2.34 -13.76 12.81
N VAL A 203 -1.21 -13.28 13.31
CA VAL A 203 0.12 -13.80 12.93
C VAL A 203 0.22 -15.28 13.28
N GLU A 204 -0.18 -15.69 14.49
CA GLU A 204 -0.20 -17.10 14.89
C GLU A 204 -1.10 -17.93 13.97
N LYS A 205 -2.26 -17.41 13.64
CA LYS A 205 -3.19 -18.06 12.72
C LYS A 205 -2.62 -18.22 11.31
N MET A 206 -1.87 -17.25 10.79
CA MET A 206 -1.20 -17.37 9.49
C MET A 206 -0.25 -18.57 9.45
N PHE A 207 0.50 -18.82 10.52
CA PHE A 207 1.36 -20.02 10.61
C PHE A 207 0.54 -21.32 10.67
N GLN A 208 -0.59 -21.32 11.38
CA GLN A 208 -1.50 -22.49 11.43
C GLN A 208 -2.18 -22.74 10.08
N GLU A 209 -2.43 -21.71 9.28
CA GLU A 209 -3.03 -21.79 7.95
C GLU A 209 -2.04 -22.13 6.84
N GLY A 210 -0.73 -22.26 7.15
CA GLY A 210 0.28 -22.71 6.21
C GLY A 210 1.13 -21.59 5.60
N LEU A 211 1.45 -20.55 6.37
CA LEU A 211 2.33 -19.47 5.89
C LEU A 211 3.70 -19.99 5.42
N LEU A 212 4.28 -20.97 6.12
CA LEU A 212 5.56 -21.56 5.73
C LEU A 212 5.41 -22.36 4.43
N GLU A 213 4.37 -23.16 4.33
CA GLU A 213 4.05 -23.99 3.16
C GLU A 213 3.75 -23.15 1.93
N GLU A 214 3.16 -21.96 2.12
CA GLU A 214 2.97 -21.00 1.04
C GLU A 214 4.29 -20.33 0.64
N SER A 215 5.04 -19.81 1.60
CA SER A 215 6.11 -18.83 1.32
C SER A 215 7.46 -19.48 1.03
N LEU A 216 7.87 -20.55 1.75
CA LEU A 216 9.21 -21.11 1.60
C LEU A 216 9.48 -21.68 0.21
N PRO A 217 8.57 -22.45 -0.41
CA PRO A 217 8.77 -22.92 -1.79
C PRO A 217 8.92 -21.79 -2.79
N LEU A 218 8.12 -20.71 -2.63
CA LEU A 218 8.15 -19.57 -3.52
C LEU A 218 9.45 -18.78 -3.40
N ILE A 219 9.93 -18.53 -2.18
CA ILE A 219 11.21 -17.87 -1.95
C ILE A 219 12.34 -18.68 -2.58
N LYS A 220 12.33 -20.02 -2.43
CA LYS A 220 13.33 -20.90 -3.01
C LYS A 220 13.29 -20.91 -4.54
N GLU A 221 12.09 -20.89 -5.14
CA GLU A 221 11.90 -20.96 -6.60
C GLU A 221 12.25 -19.61 -7.28
N TYR A 222 11.81 -18.48 -6.71
CA TYR A 222 11.92 -17.17 -7.36
C TYR A 222 13.08 -16.31 -6.86
N GLY A 223 13.72 -16.68 -5.75
CA GLY A 223 14.82 -15.93 -5.11
C GLY A 223 14.35 -14.82 -4.18
N GLU A 224 15.11 -14.60 -3.11
CA GLU A 224 14.76 -13.74 -1.96
C GLU A 224 14.60 -12.25 -2.30
N SER A 225 15.24 -11.79 -3.38
CA SER A 225 15.28 -10.39 -3.77
C SER A 225 14.01 -9.86 -4.44
N ARG A 226 13.01 -10.72 -4.68
CA ARG A 226 11.77 -10.30 -5.34
C ARG A 226 10.99 -9.25 -4.52
N ALA A 227 10.43 -8.28 -5.22
CA ALA A 227 9.64 -7.21 -4.59
C ALA A 227 8.46 -7.76 -3.78
N ALA A 228 7.80 -8.82 -4.25
CA ALA A 228 6.73 -9.51 -3.56
C ALA A 228 7.12 -10.02 -2.16
N PHE A 229 8.37 -10.45 -1.99
CA PHE A 229 8.87 -11.00 -0.73
C PHE A 229 9.30 -9.93 0.28
N GLN A 230 9.14 -8.65 -0.02
CA GLN A 230 9.28 -7.56 0.96
C GLN A 230 8.03 -7.37 1.83
N ALA A 231 6.97 -8.17 1.60
CA ALA A 231 5.78 -8.18 2.45
C ALA A 231 6.13 -8.59 3.89
N ILE A 232 5.49 -7.93 4.86
CA ILE A 232 5.56 -8.38 6.27
C ILE A 232 4.90 -9.76 6.35
N GLY A 233 5.57 -10.69 7.02
CA GLY A 233 5.20 -12.10 7.06
C GLY A 233 5.98 -12.96 6.08
N VAL A 234 6.66 -12.36 5.09
CA VAL A 234 7.52 -13.09 4.13
C VAL A 234 8.99 -12.74 4.32
N LYS A 235 9.36 -11.46 4.33
CA LYS A 235 10.75 -11.03 4.47
C LYS A 235 11.40 -11.50 5.78
N GLU A 236 10.61 -11.64 6.83
CA GLU A 236 11.07 -12.11 8.13
C GLU A 236 11.36 -13.62 8.14
N LEU A 237 10.91 -14.38 7.13
CA LEU A 237 11.25 -15.79 6.95
C LEU A 237 12.66 -15.99 6.40
N ILE A 238 13.28 -14.98 5.78
CA ILE A 238 14.62 -15.12 5.17
C ILE A 238 15.68 -15.50 6.21
N PRO A 239 15.81 -14.83 7.37
CA PRO A 239 16.74 -15.27 8.42
C PRO A 239 16.44 -16.69 8.96
N TYR A 240 15.17 -17.10 8.99
CA TYR A 240 14.78 -18.45 9.37
C TYR A 240 15.26 -19.49 8.34
N ILE A 241 15.14 -19.20 7.04
CA ILE A 241 15.65 -20.07 5.96
C ILE A 241 17.17 -20.27 6.08
N HIS A 242 17.91 -19.22 6.46
CA HIS A 242 19.35 -19.26 6.63
C HIS A 242 19.80 -19.80 8.01
N ASN A 243 18.90 -20.25 8.85
CA ASN A 243 19.18 -20.69 10.24
C ASN A 243 19.80 -19.60 11.12
N GLU A 244 19.57 -18.34 10.80
CA GLU A 244 20.00 -17.17 11.58
C GLU A 244 18.98 -16.80 12.66
N ALA A 245 17.74 -17.26 12.54
CA ALA A 245 16.67 -17.08 13.49
C ALA A 245 15.87 -18.36 13.71
N THR A 246 15.35 -18.55 14.92
CA THR A 246 14.39 -19.62 15.23
C THR A 246 12.99 -19.23 14.74
N LEU A 247 12.10 -20.22 14.61
CA LEU A 247 10.70 -19.97 14.27
C LEU A 247 10.02 -19.01 15.26
N SER A 248 10.27 -19.18 16.57
CA SER A 248 9.72 -18.29 17.60
C SER A 248 10.19 -16.84 17.39
N GLN A 249 11.47 -16.63 17.17
CA GLN A 249 12.02 -15.29 16.90
C GLN A 249 11.42 -14.68 15.64
N THR A 250 11.18 -15.49 14.61
CA THR A 250 10.54 -15.04 13.37
C THR A 250 9.10 -14.60 13.60
N ILE A 251 8.32 -15.39 14.35
CA ILE A 251 6.93 -15.02 14.73
C ILE A 251 6.91 -13.70 15.49
N ASP A 252 7.77 -13.55 16.51
CA ASP A 252 7.85 -12.32 17.31
C ASP A 252 8.26 -11.12 16.46
N LYS A 253 9.17 -11.32 15.49
CA LYS A 253 9.60 -10.29 14.55
C LYS A 253 8.45 -9.84 13.64
N ILE A 254 7.65 -10.78 13.11
CA ILE A 254 6.48 -10.46 12.28
C ILE A 254 5.44 -9.66 13.08
N LYS A 255 5.16 -10.05 14.34
CA LYS A 255 4.26 -9.30 15.23
C LYS A 255 4.76 -7.87 15.42
N LEU A 256 6.02 -7.70 15.79
CA LEU A 256 6.64 -6.39 16.01
C LEU A 256 6.59 -5.51 14.75
N ASP A 257 6.97 -6.04 13.59
CA ASP A 257 6.97 -5.29 12.33
C ASP A 257 5.54 -4.93 11.88
N THR A 258 4.56 -5.78 12.19
CA THR A 258 3.13 -5.50 11.98
C THR A 258 2.66 -4.33 12.87
N HIS A 259 3.03 -4.30 14.16
CA HIS A 259 2.72 -3.16 15.04
C HIS A 259 3.37 -1.86 14.55
N HIS A 260 4.61 -1.91 14.09
CA HIS A 260 5.29 -0.75 13.49
C HIS A 260 4.60 -0.29 12.20
N TYR A 261 4.09 -1.22 11.41
CA TYR A 261 3.36 -0.90 10.18
C TYR A 261 2.04 -0.19 10.49
N VAL A 262 1.28 -0.66 11.47
CA VAL A 262 0.07 0.01 11.95
C VAL A 262 0.34 1.48 12.32
N LYS A 263 1.38 1.75 13.12
CA LYS A 263 1.76 3.13 13.49
C LYS A 263 2.06 4.00 12.26
N ARG A 264 2.79 3.45 11.29
CA ARG A 264 3.09 4.16 10.03
C ARG A 264 1.82 4.45 9.22
N GLN A 265 0.90 3.49 9.13
CA GLN A 265 -0.38 3.67 8.44
C GLN A 265 -1.23 4.76 9.10
N GLU A 266 -1.42 4.70 10.43
CA GLU A 266 -2.18 5.70 11.19
C GLU A 266 -1.62 7.12 10.99
N THR A 267 -0.29 7.26 11.09
CA THR A 267 0.38 8.56 10.88
C THR A 267 0.17 9.06 9.46
N PHE A 268 0.35 8.19 8.46
CA PHE A 268 0.18 8.56 7.07
C PHE A 268 -1.25 9.02 6.77
N PHE A 269 -2.26 8.25 7.15
CA PHE A 269 -3.65 8.57 6.87
C PHE A 269 -4.09 9.86 7.56
N ARG A 270 -3.69 10.07 8.81
CA ARG A 270 -4.03 11.28 9.57
C ARG A 270 -3.51 12.56 8.91
N HIS A 271 -2.33 12.51 8.30
CA HIS A 271 -1.66 13.70 7.78
C HIS A 271 -1.82 13.90 6.27
N GLN A 272 -2.22 12.86 5.53
CA GLN A 272 -2.19 12.90 4.07
C GLN A 272 -3.58 12.90 3.42
N PHE A 273 -4.64 12.60 4.16
CA PHE A 273 -6.00 12.52 3.60
C PHE A 273 -7.04 13.16 4.52
N PRO A 274 -8.11 13.73 3.94
CA PRO A 274 -9.26 14.24 4.71
C PRO A 274 -10.15 13.09 5.18
N VAL A 275 -9.68 12.32 6.15
CA VAL A 275 -10.30 11.06 6.57
C VAL A 275 -11.41 11.29 7.59
N HIS A 276 -12.59 10.73 7.33
CA HIS A 276 -13.64 10.56 8.34
C HIS A 276 -13.40 9.24 9.10
N TYR A 277 -13.16 9.35 10.41
CA TYR A 277 -12.99 8.17 11.26
C TYR A 277 -14.35 7.59 11.61
N VAL A 278 -14.52 6.30 11.39
CA VAL A 278 -15.77 5.57 11.59
C VAL A 278 -15.51 4.27 12.35
N SER A 279 -16.50 3.84 13.10
CA SER A 279 -16.44 2.60 13.89
C SER A 279 -17.19 1.44 13.22
N ASN A 280 -18.17 1.74 12.36
CA ASN A 280 -19.04 0.75 11.75
C ASN A 280 -19.59 1.20 10.38
N GLU A 281 -20.32 0.30 9.75
CA GLU A 281 -20.92 0.51 8.43
C GLU A 281 -22.03 1.58 8.43
N GLU A 282 -22.83 1.65 9.49
CA GLU A 282 -24.01 2.54 9.55
C GLU A 282 -23.59 4.02 9.52
N GLU A 283 -22.46 4.36 10.16
CA GLU A 283 -21.89 5.70 10.09
C GLU A 283 -21.52 6.10 8.65
N ILE A 284 -20.96 5.18 7.88
CA ILE A 284 -20.65 5.43 6.46
C ILE A 284 -21.93 5.63 5.66
N LEU A 285 -22.91 4.76 5.84
CA LEU A 285 -24.19 4.84 5.11
C LEU A 285 -24.97 6.12 5.46
N SER A 286 -24.94 6.55 6.72
CA SER A 286 -25.55 7.80 7.15
C SER A 286 -24.89 9.00 6.44
N PHE A 287 -23.57 9.03 6.43
CA PHE A 287 -22.80 10.08 5.75
C PHE A 287 -23.11 10.13 4.24
N LEU A 288 -23.22 8.97 3.58
CA LEU A 288 -23.57 8.90 2.17
C LEU A 288 -24.98 9.41 1.88
N ARG A 289 -25.97 9.13 2.74
CA ARG A 289 -27.35 9.64 2.62
C ARG A 289 -27.39 11.16 2.74
N GLU A 290 -26.70 11.73 3.73
CA GLU A 290 -26.62 13.16 3.96
C GLU A 290 -25.96 13.88 2.77
N SER A 291 -24.81 13.34 2.29
CA SER A 291 -24.10 13.88 1.13
C SER A 291 -24.95 13.86 -0.16
N SER A 292 -25.74 12.81 -0.37
CA SER A 292 -26.63 12.69 -1.53
C SER A 292 -27.78 13.70 -1.47
N SER A 293 -28.28 14.01 -0.28
CA SER A 293 -29.33 15.01 -0.10
C SER A 293 -28.88 16.45 -0.34
N LEU A 294 -27.59 16.73 -0.17
CA LEU A 294 -26.97 18.02 -0.43
C LEU A 294 -26.70 18.26 -1.94
N LEU A 295 -26.47 17.20 -2.70
CA LEU A 295 -26.23 17.25 -4.15
C LEU A 295 -27.52 17.28 -4.98
N SER A 296 -28.66 17.04 -4.37
CA SER A 296 -29.98 17.06 -5.02
C SER A 296 -30.75 18.37 -4.81
N LYS A 297 -30.17 19.33 -4.13
CA LYS A 297 -30.65 20.73 -3.97
C LYS A 297 -29.81 21.69 -4.80
#